data_343349da347b9b66f6162776d8bb2105
#
_entry.id   343349da347b9b66f6162776d8bb2105
#
_cell.length_a   1.000
_cell.length_b   1.000
_cell.length_c   1.000
_cell.angle_alpha   90.00
_cell.angle_beta   90.00
_cell.angle_gamma   90.00
#
_symmetry.space_group_name_H-M   'P 1'
#
loop_
_entity.id
_entity.type
_entity.pdbx_description
1 polymer ?
#
loop_
_entity_poly.entity_id
_entity_poly.type
_entity_poly.pdbx_seq_one_letter_code
_entity_poly.pdbx_strand_id
1 'polypeptide(L)'
;ENDVCASDNVIKRNQVMVGYSRDGYSWFREDMNPFHAVNTTTPDAWNQGNLQSVAGAPLIVGDKLYFYLSGRRLRGTQEITTTGLAMLRRDGFASMKGTGELQTSLLKFDGSHFFVNADVTGEMKVELLDSGNKVIEGFSKDECKAFKGDNVKARIEWTGNASLASLKDKQLKVKFYIDNGEIFAFWISPS
;
A
#
# COMPACT_ATOMS: atom_id res chain seq x y z
N GLU A 1 -12.76 -6.89 22.90
CA GLU A 1 -11.41 -6.72 23.50
C GLU A 1 -11.52 -7.02 24.97
N ASN A 2 -10.97 -8.16 25.39
CA ASN A 2 -10.96 -8.50 26.80
C ASN A 2 -9.84 -7.72 27.49
N ASP A 3 -10.20 -6.75 28.30
CA ASP A 3 -9.31 -6.16 29.30
C ASP A 3 -8.96 -7.26 30.31
N VAL A 4 -7.89 -7.99 30.05
CA VAL A 4 -7.32 -8.90 31.04
C VAL A 4 -6.62 -8.04 32.05
N CYS A 5 -7.17 -7.98 33.25
CA CYS A 5 -6.66 -7.18 34.35
C CYS A 5 -5.22 -7.54 34.72
N ALA A 6 -4.48 -6.52 35.14
CA ALA A 6 -3.09 -6.63 35.60
C ALA A 6 -2.87 -7.59 36.81
N SER A 7 -3.94 -8.15 37.39
CA SER A 7 -3.89 -9.09 38.52
C SER A 7 -3.34 -10.48 38.17
N ASP A 8 -3.31 -10.85 36.88
CA ASP A 8 -3.05 -12.24 36.51
C ASP A 8 -1.67 -12.46 35.84
N ASN A 9 -0.74 -11.52 35.97
CA ASN A 9 0.57 -11.57 35.29
C ASN A 9 0.48 -11.79 33.76
N VAL A 10 -0.59 -11.34 33.14
CA VAL A 10 -0.79 -11.43 31.69
C VAL A 10 -0.56 -10.07 31.08
N ILE A 11 0.30 -9.99 30.10
CA ILE A 11 0.53 -8.77 29.34
C ILE A 11 -0.78 -8.37 28.63
N LYS A 12 -1.22 -7.12 28.79
CA LYS A 12 -2.34 -6.56 28.02
C LYS A 12 -2.01 -6.72 26.52
N ARG A 13 -2.87 -7.43 25.80
CA ARG A 13 -2.67 -7.69 24.37
C ARG A 13 -3.16 -6.51 23.55
N ASN A 14 -2.23 -5.81 22.90
CA ASN A 14 -2.52 -4.80 21.88
C ASN A 14 -1.80 -5.20 20.59
N GLN A 15 -2.38 -4.84 19.45
CA GLN A 15 -1.84 -5.10 18.13
C GLN A 15 -1.94 -3.83 17.27
N VAL A 16 -1.06 -3.73 16.28
CA VAL A 16 -1.11 -2.60 15.34
C VAL A 16 -2.18 -2.86 14.30
N MET A 17 -3.07 -1.91 14.15
CA MET A 17 -4.15 -1.90 13.17
C MET A 17 -3.90 -0.79 12.16
N VAL A 18 -4.47 -0.92 10.96
CA VAL A 18 -4.51 0.15 9.97
C VAL A 18 -5.90 0.73 9.86
N GLY A 19 -5.99 2.03 9.73
CA GLY A 19 -7.19 2.74 9.35
C GLY A 19 -6.83 3.80 8.33
N TYR A 20 -7.77 4.19 7.50
CA TYR A 20 -7.55 5.20 6.47
C TYR A 20 -8.68 6.23 6.47
N SER A 21 -8.34 7.42 6.01
CA SER A 21 -9.27 8.54 5.86
C SER A 21 -8.95 9.30 4.57
N ARG A 22 -9.97 9.85 3.93
CA ARG A 22 -9.83 10.75 2.77
C ARG A 22 -9.89 12.22 3.13
N ASP A 23 -10.50 12.52 4.25
CA ASP A 23 -10.79 13.88 4.71
C ASP A 23 -10.10 14.25 6.05
N GLY A 24 -9.47 13.26 6.70
CA GLY A 24 -8.85 13.40 8.02
C GLY A 24 -9.82 13.36 9.20
N TYR A 25 -11.13 13.29 8.95
CA TYR A 25 -12.19 13.28 9.96
C TYR A 25 -12.93 11.94 10.00
N SER A 26 -13.30 11.43 8.84
CA SER A 26 -14.00 10.15 8.68
C SER A 26 -12.97 9.04 8.49
N TRP A 27 -12.89 8.13 9.47
CA TRP A 27 -11.92 7.04 9.46
C TRP A 27 -12.59 5.71 9.19
N PHE A 28 -12.02 4.94 8.28
CA PHE A 28 -12.45 3.61 7.90
C PHE A 28 -11.46 2.58 8.42
N ARG A 29 -11.98 1.50 8.99
CA ARG A 29 -11.24 0.34 9.49
C ARG A 29 -12.08 -0.91 9.24
N GLU A 30 -12.25 -1.24 7.98
CA GLU A 30 -13.10 -2.37 7.56
C GLU A 30 -12.41 -3.71 7.84
N ASP A 31 -11.09 -3.76 7.61
CA ASP A 31 -10.30 -4.92 7.98
C ASP A 31 -9.89 -4.84 9.45
N MET A 32 -10.44 -5.74 10.25
CA MET A 32 -10.18 -5.86 11.67
C MET A 32 -9.03 -6.83 11.98
N ASN A 33 -8.37 -7.39 10.97
CA ASN A 33 -7.16 -8.17 11.16
C ASN A 33 -5.99 -7.26 11.57
N PRO A 34 -5.08 -7.76 12.41
CA PRO A 34 -3.89 -6.99 12.77
C PRO A 34 -3.03 -6.72 11.54
N PHE A 35 -2.68 -5.45 11.33
CA PHE A 35 -1.67 -5.07 10.33
C PHE A 35 -0.28 -5.59 10.72
N HIS A 36 0.02 -5.54 12.02
CA HIS A 36 1.17 -6.23 12.62
C HIS A 36 0.73 -6.89 13.92
N ALA A 37 0.68 -8.21 13.90
CA ALA A 37 0.23 -9.00 15.04
C ALA A 37 1.31 -9.19 16.10
N VAL A 38 0.89 -9.43 17.34
CA VAL A 38 1.78 -9.96 18.37
C VAL A 38 2.18 -11.40 18.04
N ASN A 39 3.39 -11.77 18.42
CA ASN A 39 3.88 -13.14 18.27
C ASN A 39 3.64 -13.93 19.57
N THR A 40 2.57 -14.69 19.62
CA THR A 40 2.21 -15.49 20.78
C THR A 40 2.81 -16.90 20.78
N THR A 41 3.45 -17.30 19.70
CA THR A 41 3.91 -18.67 19.48
C THR A 41 5.41 -18.87 19.71
N THR A 42 6.20 -17.81 19.48
CA THR A 42 7.65 -17.90 19.64
C THR A 42 8.02 -17.45 21.06
N PRO A 43 8.62 -18.31 21.89
CA PRO A 43 9.13 -17.92 23.19
C PRO A 43 10.11 -16.74 23.06
N ASP A 44 10.05 -15.79 24.01
CA ASP A 44 10.93 -14.62 24.05
C ASP A 44 10.88 -13.69 22.83
N ALA A 45 9.90 -13.82 21.94
CA ALA A 45 9.72 -12.88 20.86
C ALA A 45 9.58 -11.46 21.42
N TRP A 46 10.24 -10.49 20.79
CA TRP A 46 10.25 -9.10 21.23
C TRP A 46 8.85 -8.48 21.34
N ASN A 47 7.89 -8.99 20.55
CA ASN A 47 6.48 -8.57 20.49
C ASN A 47 5.53 -9.67 20.98
N GLN A 48 5.93 -10.48 21.95
CA GLN A 48 5.21 -11.68 22.38
C GLN A 48 3.78 -11.41 22.87
N GLY A 49 3.55 -10.33 23.59
CA GLY A 49 2.25 -10.09 24.22
C GLY A 49 1.61 -8.76 23.85
N ASN A 50 2.41 -7.78 23.45
CA ASN A 50 1.91 -6.43 23.26
C ASN A 50 2.73 -5.67 22.20
N LEU A 51 2.04 -4.96 21.34
CA LEU A 51 2.59 -3.97 20.44
C LEU A 51 1.87 -2.65 20.72
N GLN A 52 2.62 -1.67 21.18
CA GLN A 52 2.14 -0.30 21.39
C GLN A 52 2.91 0.64 20.49
N SER A 53 2.42 1.84 20.33
CA SER A 53 3.11 2.97 19.73
C SER A 53 3.94 2.63 18.48
N VAL A 54 3.48 3.12 17.36
CA VAL A 54 4.32 3.30 16.18
C VAL A 54 4.99 4.66 16.32
N ALA A 55 6.31 4.70 16.31
CA ALA A 55 7.06 5.93 16.48
C ALA A 55 6.93 6.81 15.23
N GLY A 56 6.17 7.90 15.33
CA GLY A 56 6.05 8.94 14.31
C GLY A 56 5.67 8.44 12.92
N ALA A 57 6.10 9.16 11.89
CA ALA A 57 5.96 8.74 10.50
C ALA A 57 6.99 7.65 10.16
N PRO A 58 6.66 6.73 9.24
CA PRO A 58 7.61 5.73 8.79
C PRO A 58 8.80 6.38 8.06
N LEU A 59 9.99 5.81 8.22
CA LEU A 59 11.15 6.22 7.46
C LEU A 59 11.13 5.53 6.10
N ILE A 60 11.38 6.30 5.04
CA ILE A 60 11.56 5.77 3.69
C ILE A 60 13.03 5.34 3.54
N VAL A 61 13.25 4.04 3.36
CA VAL A 61 14.58 3.46 3.15
C VAL A 61 14.54 2.61 1.89
N GLY A 62 15.01 3.18 0.78
CA GLY A 62 14.88 2.56 -0.54
C GLY A 62 13.42 2.27 -0.89
N ASP A 63 13.13 1.02 -1.16
CA ASP A 63 11.81 0.54 -1.56
C ASP A 63 10.94 0.08 -0.38
N LYS A 64 11.29 0.48 0.84
CA LYS A 64 10.58 0.07 2.06
C LYS A 64 10.24 1.26 2.96
N LEU A 65 9.19 1.06 3.74
CA LEU A 65 8.83 1.88 4.88
C LEU A 65 9.28 1.14 6.15
N TYR A 66 9.99 1.85 7.02
CA TYR A 66 10.47 1.33 8.29
C TYR A 66 9.68 1.94 9.43
N PHE A 67 9.10 1.08 10.26
CA PHE A 67 8.31 1.44 11.43
C PHE A 67 9.03 0.94 12.67
N TYR A 68 9.38 1.84 13.58
CA TYR A 68 9.84 1.44 14.90
C TYR A 68 8.63 1.27 15.82
N LEU A 69 8.54 0.09 16.43
CA LEU A 69 7.43 -0.33 17.27
C LEU A 69 7.92 -0.60 18.68
N SER A 70 7.11 -0.24 19.68
CA SER A 70 7.32 -0.66 21.06
C SER A 70 6.61 -1.98 21.29
N GLY A 71 7.38 -3.01 21.60
CA GLY A 71 6.87 -4.34 21.95
C GLY A 71 7.05 -4.63 23.45
N ARG A 72 6.29 -5.58 23.93
CA ARG A 72 6.41 -6.09 25.30
C ARG A 72 6.39 -7.60 25.32
N ARG A 73 7.22 -8.16 26.17
CA ARG A 73 7.28 -9.59 26.44
C ARG A 73 7.41 -9.85 27.94
N LEU A 74 7.09 -11.06 28.35
CA LEU A 74 7.39 -11.54 29.71
C LEU A 74 8.71 -12.32 29.71
N ARG A 75 9.51 -12.08 30.71
CA ARG A 75 10.65 -12.93 31.08
C ARG A 75 10.44 -13.38 32.51
N GLY A 76 9.90 -14.60 32.68
CA GLY A 76 9.34 -15.02 33.94
C GLY A 76 8.13 -14.15 34.31
N THR A 77 8.16 -13.52 35.48
CA THR A 77 7.12 -12.57 35.95
C THR A 77 7.41 -11.12 35.60
N GLN A 78 8.57 -10.82 34.99
CA GLN A 78 8.98 -9.46 34.66
C GLN A 78 8.54 -9.07 33.25
N GLU A 79 7.83 -7.95 33.12
CA GLU A 79 7.56 -7.34 31.82
C GLU A 79 8.81 -6.59 31.32
N ILE A 80 9.21 -6.88 30.09
CA ILE A 80 10.32 -6.23 29.40
C ILE A 80 9.78 -5.45 28.21
N THR A 81 10.07 -4.16 28.20
CA THR A 81 9.82 -3.30 27.02
C THR A 81 10.96 -3.44 26.03
N THR A 82 10.61 -3.55 24.76
CA THR A 82 11.53 -3.76 23.66
C THR A 82 11.20 -2.79 22.53
N THR A 83 12.18 -2.52 21.68
CA THR A 83 11.96 -1.83 20.40
C THR A 83 12.22 -2.78 19.27
N GLY A 84 11.29 -2.86 18.34
CA GLY A 84 11.39 -3.66 17.14
C GLY A 84 11.26 -2.82 15.87
N LEU A 85 11.72 -3.37 14.75
CA LEU A 85 11.59 -2.82 13.43
C LEU A 85 10.63 -3.67 12.62
N ALA A 86 9.55 -3.06 12.14
CA ALA A 86 8.71 -3.62 11.09
C ALA A 86 9.00 -2.94 9.76
N MET A 87 8.94 -3.70 8.69
CA MET A 87 9.19 -3.21 7.34
C MET A 87 8.00 -3.51 6.46
N LEU A 88 7.59 -2.52 5.68
CA LEU A 88 6.55 -2.64 4.66
C LEU A 88 7.13 -2.25 3.31
N ARG A 89 6.61 -2.81 2.24
CA ARG A 89 6.82 -2.27 0.88
C ARG A 89 6.44 -0.79 0.86
N ARG A 90 7.22 0.04 0.18
CA ARG A 90 6.88 1.46 0.01
C ARG A 90 5.47 1.59 -0.56
N ASP A 91 4.62 2.42 0.08
CA ASP A 91 3.21 2.64 -0.27
C ASP A 91 2.36 1.35 -0.37
N GLY A 92 2.77 0.29 0.33
CA GLY A 92 2.18 -1.05 0.29
C GLY A 92 1.15 -1.34 1.37
N PHE A 93 0.42 -0.33 1.88
CA PHE A 93 -0.59 -0.50 2.93
C PHE A 93 -1.81 -1.31 2.48
N ALA A 94 -2.14 -1.22 1.20
CA ALA A 94 -3.21 -1.98 0.56
C ALA A 94 -2.83 -2.32 -0.87
N SER A 95 -3.45 -3.33 -1.44
CA SER A 95 -3.23 -3.74 -2.82
C SER A 95 -4.49 -4.34 -3.44
N MET A 96 -4.49 -4.40 -4.77
CA MET A 96 -5.43 -5.20 -5.56
C MET A 96 -4.63 -6.30 -6.26
N LYS A 97 -4.98 -7.56 -5.98
CA LYS A 97 -4.25 -8.75 -6.46
C LYS A 97 -5.14 -9.66 -7.28
N GLY A 98 -4.62 -10.13 -8.40
CA GLY A 98 -5.28 -11.16 -9.23
C GLY A 98 -5.08 -10.96 -10.71
N THR A 99 -5.99 -11.54 -11.48
CA THR A 99 -6.15 -11.35 -12.92
C THR A 99 -7.49 -10.68 -13.18
N GLY A 100 -7.51 -9.59 -13.93
CA GLY A 100 -8.74 -8.87 -14.24
C GLY A 100 -8.50 -7.42 -14.64
N GLU A 101 -9.55 -6.64 -14.52
CA GLU A 101 -9.57 -5.21 -14.85
C GLU A 101 -9.88 -4.37 -13.63
N LEU A 102 -9.15 -3.27 -13.46
CA LEU A 102 -9.38 -2.28 -12.42
C LEU A 102 -9.55 -0.92 -13.07
N GLN A 103 -10.65 -0.23 -12.80
CA GLN A 103 -10.90 1.11 -13.30
C GLN A 103 -11.11 2.10 -12.16
N THR A 104 -10.46 3.25 -12.25
CA THR A 104 -10.61 4.32 -11.27
C THR A 104 -11.88 5.12 -11.46
N SER A 105 -12.28 5.86 -10.44
CA SER A 105 -13.16 7.02 -10.58
C SER A 105 -12.47 8.11 -11.40
N LEU A 106 -13.21 9.16 -11.78
CA LEU A 106 -12.63 10.33 -12.43
C LEU A 106 -11.56 10.97 -11.54
N LEU A 107 -10.43 11.28 -12.13
CA LEU A 107 -9.30 11.97 -11.48
C LEU A 107 -8.78 13.10 -12.37
N LYS A 108 -8.08 14.04 -11.75
CA LYS A 108 -7.25 15.06 -12.40
C LYS A 108 -5.82 14.90 -11.92
N PHE A 109 -4.88 15.30 -12.76
CA PHE A 109 -3.45 15.25 -12.41
C PHE A 109 -2.70 16.46 -12.98
N ASP A 110 -1.52 16.68 -12.43
CA ASP A 110 -0.53 17.64 -12.92
C ASP A 110 0.81 16.93 -13.02
N GLY A 111 1.09 16.37 -14.19
CA GLY A 111 2.31 15.61 -14.43
C GLY A 111 2.43 15.13 -15.86
N SER A 112 3.58 14.55 -16.18
CA SER A 112 3.91 14.08 -17.54
C SER A 112 4.35 12.63 -17.60
N HIS A 113 4.51 11.98 -16.44
CA HIS A 113 4.97 10.59 -16.36
C HIS A 113 4.03 9.78 -15.48
N PHE A 114 3.66 8.61 -15.97
CA PHE A 114 2.81 7.66 -15.26
C PHE A 114 3.68 6.60 -14.58
N PHE A 115 3.48 6.42 -13.29
CA PHE A 115 4.18 5.42 -12.50
C PHE A 115 3.23 4.49 -11.79
N VAL A 116 3.70 3.27 -11.57
CA VAL A 116 3.00 2.26 -10.77
C VAL A 116 3.95 1.66 -9.75
N ASN A 117 3.38 1.27 -8.61
CA ASN A 117 3.98 0.38 -7.65
C ASN A 117 3.25 -0.95 -7.79
N ALA A 118 3.91 -1.95 -8.36
CA ALA A 118 3.27 -3.23 -8.68
C ALA A 118 4.28 -4.39 -8.69
N ASP A 119 3.77 -5.59 -8.43
CA ASP A 119 4.45 -6.88 -8.61
C ASP A 119 3.62 -7.73 -9.56
N VAL A 120 4.12 -7.94 -10.78
CA VAL A 120 3.38 -8.58 -11.87
C VAL A 120 4.19 -9.74 -12.44
N THR A 121 3.67 -10.95 -12.29
CA THR A 121 4.32 -12.16 -12.84
C THR A 121 3.87 -12.48 -14.26
N GLY A 122 2.66 -12.12 -14.64
CA GLY A 122 2.15 -12.13 -16.01
C GLY A 122 2.49 -10.84 -16.76
N GLU A 123 1.48 -10.05 -17.08
CA GLU A 123 1.66 -8.71 -17.65
C GLU A 123 0.63 -7.72 -17.12
N MET A 124 0.97 -6.44 -17.13
CA MET A 124 0.04 -5.35 -16.85
C MET A 124 0.13 -4.30 -17.95
N LYS A 125 -1.05 -3.84 -18.40
CA LYS A 125 -1.20 -2.73 -19.33
C LYS A 125 -2.13 -1.69 -18.76
N VAL A 126 -1.99 -0.46 -19.22
CA VAL A 126 -2.80 0.68 -18.76
C VAL A 126 -3.42 1.39 -19.95
N GLU A 127 -4.67 1.80 -19.78
CA GLU A 127 -5.47 2.56 -20.74
C GLU A 127 -6.05 3.79 -20.07
N LEU A 128 -6.07 4.91 -20.77
CA LEU A 128 -6.69 6.13 -20.28
C LEU A 128 -8.03 6.38 -21.00
N LEU A 129 -9.05 6.67 -20.19
CA LEU A 129 -10.41 6.90 -20.66
C LEU A 129 -10.85 8.32 -20.31
N ASP A 130 -11.63 8.93 -21.17
CA ASP A 130 -12.33 10.17 -20.86
C ASP A 130 -13.50 9.96 -19.88
N SER A 131 -14.20 11.03 -19.52
CA SER A 131 -15.35 10.97 -18.61
C SER A 131 -16.49 10.10 -19.12
N GLY A 132 -16.59 9.91 -20.43
CA GLY A 132 -17.60 9.07 -21.11
C GLY A 132 -17.16 7.61 -21.27
N ASN A 133 -16.03 7.19 -20.71
CA ASN A 133 -15.38 5.87 -20.89
C ASN A 133 -14.88 5.59 -22.33
N LYS A 134 -14.67 6.61 -23.13
CA LYS A 134 -14.04 6.45 -24.43
C LYS A 134 -12.52 6.51 -24.27
N VAL A 135 -11.82 5.62 -24.97
CA VAL A 135 -10.34 5.58 -24.98
C VAL A 135 -9.80 6.89 -25.51
N ILE A 136 -8.84 7.46 -24.80
CA ILE A 136 -8.11 8.67 -25.22
C ILE A 136 -7.08 8.24 -26.26
N GLU A 137 -7.09 8.90 -27.43
CA GLU A 137 -6.18 8.62 -28.53
C GLU A 137 -4.71 8.69 -28.08
N GLY A 138 -3.92 7.67 -28.44
CA GLY A 138 -2.53 7.52 -28.04
C GLY A 138 -2.30 6.88 -26.68
N PHE A 139 -3.38 6.53 -25.95
CA PHE A 139 -3.32 5.93 -24.61
C PHE A 139 -4.16 4.66 -24.47
N SER A 140 -4.33 3.92 -25.57
CA SER A 140 -5.04 2.64 -25.54
C SER A 140 -4.18 1.54 -24.91
N LYS A 141 -4.86 0.46 -24.50
CA LYS A 141 -4.24 -0.77 -24.02
C LYS A 141 -3.23 -1.34 -25.05
N ASP A 142 -3.55 -1.27 -26.33
CA ASP A 142 -2.71 -1.86 -27.39
C ASP A 142 -1.43 -1.05 -27.65
N GLU A 143 -1.48 0.26 -27.39
CA GLU A 143 -0.33 1.15 -27.45
C GLU A 143 0.52 1.10 -26.18
N CYS A 144 -0.03 0.62 -25.06
CA CYS A 144 0.69 0.51 -23.79
C CYS A 144 1.78 -0.56 -23.86
N LYS A 145 3.01 -0.18 -23.52
CA LYS A 145 4.08 -1.15 -23.28
C LYS A 145 3.73 -1.98 -22.06
N ALA A 146 3.68 -3.30 -22.20
CA ALA A 146 3.38 -4.20 -21.11
C ALA A 146 4.44 -4.08 -19.99
N PHE A 147 4.00 -3.93 -18.77
CA PHE A 147 4.84 -4.02 -17.58
C PHE A 147 4.82 -5.45 -17.02
N LYS A 148 5.99 -5.93 -16.62
CA LYS A 148 6.21 -7.18 -15.91
C LYS A 148 7.36 -7.02 -14.92
N GLY A 149 7.24 -7.63 -13.75
CA GLY A 149 8.26 -7.62 -12.71
C GLY A 149 7.78 -6.96 -11.42
N ASP A 150 8.68 -6.85 -10.46
CA ASP A 150 8.45 -6.21 -9.16
C ASP A 150 9.19 -4.86 -9.12
N ASN A 151 8.42 -3.77 -9.02
CA ASN A 151 9.01 -2.43 -8.97
C ASN A 151 8.08 -1.46 -8.23
N VAL A 152 8.64 -0.69 -7.30
CA VAL A 152 7.89 0.32 -6.52
C VAL A 152 7.69 1.64 -7.26
N LYS A 153 8.39 1.86 -8.39
CA LYS A 153 8.30 3.06 -9.24
C LYS A 153 8.52 2.69 -10.71
N ALA A 154 7.75 1.75 -11.24
CA ALA A 154 7.82 1.41 -12.66
C ALA A 154 7.14 2.50 -13.48
N ARG A 155 7.81 2.98 -14.52
CA ARG A 155 7.24 3.92 -15.47
C ARG A 155 6.41 3.15 -16.52
N ILE A 156 5.18 3.59 -16.72
CA ILE A 156 4.31 3.11 -17.79
C ILE A 156 4.43 4.05 -18.98
N GLU A 157 4.58 3.48 -20.16
CA GLU A 157 4.76 4.19 -21.42
C GLU A 157 3.82 3.65 -22.49
N TRP A 158 3.45 4.51 -23.43
CA TRP A 158 2.72 4.16 -24.65
C TRP A 158 3.61 4.36 -25.87
N THR A 159 3.43 3.51 -26.88
CA THR A 159 4.28 3.45 -28.08
C THR A 159 4.12 4.66 -29.01
N GLY A 160 3.01 5.38 -28.87
CA GLY A 160 2.79 6.62 -29.63
C GLY A 160 3.57 7.80 -29.03
N ASN A 161 3.57 8.92 -29.74
CA ASN A 161 4.16 10.18 -29.26
C ASN A 161 3.20 10.99 -28.38
N ALA A 162 2.17 10.34 -27.83
CA ALA A 162 1.20 10.99 -26.96
C ALA A 162 1.86 11.40 -25.62
N SER A 163 1.70 12.65 -25.26
CA SER A 163 2.24 13.19 -24.03
C SER A 163 1.14 13.34 -22.97
N LEU A 164 1.33 12.75 -21.81
CA LEU A 164 0.45 12.94 -20.66
C LEU A 164 0.28 14.42 -20.30
N ALA A 165 1.27 15.26 -20.55
CA ALA A 165 1.17 16.70 -20.34
C ALA A 165 0.02 17.35 -21.13
N SER A 166 -0.39 16.78 -22.27
CA SER A 166 -1.55 17.27 -23.05
C SER A 166 -2.90 17.01 -22.38
N LEU A 167 -2.91 16.14 -21.38
CA LEU A 167 -4.09 15.76 -20.60
C LEU A 167 -4.14 16.44 -19.23
N LYS A 168 -3.16 17.30 -18.93
CA LYS A 168 -3.14 18.08 -17.69
C LYS A 168 -4.49 18.75 -17.47
N ASP A 169 -4.95 18.73 -16.22
CA ASP A 169 -6.21 19.31 -15.75
C ASP A 169 -7.50 18.72 -16.36
N LYS A 170 -7.40 17.79 -17.31
CA LYS A 170 -8.55 17.08 -17.81
C LYS A 170 -9.03 16.02 -16.84
N GLN A 171 -10.33 15.79 -16.78
CA GLN A 171 -10.88 14.67 -16.03
C GLN A 171 -10.77 13.39 -16.85
N LEU A 172 -10.15 12.37 -16.31
CA LEU A 172 -10.00 11.09 -16.95
C LEU A 172 -10.11 9.94 -15.94
N LYS A 173 -10.23 8.73 -16.45
CA LYS A 173 -10.16 7.49 -15.69
C LYS A 173 -8.94 6.71 -16.16
N VAL A 174 -8.36 5.95 -15.23
CA VAL A 174 -7.30 5.00 -15.53
C VAL A 174 -7.88 3.61 -15.45
N LYS A 175 -7.62 2.80 -16.48
CA LYS A 175 -8.01 1.39 -16.51
C LYS A 175 -6.76 0.52 -16.60
N PHE A 176 -6.62 -0.39 -15.65
CA PHE A 176 -5.55 -1.38 -15.59
C PHE A 176 -6.08 -2.72 -16.08
N TYR A 177 -5.29 -3.40 -16.87
CA TYR A 177 -5.47 -4.77 -17.29
C TYR A 177 -4.33 -5.58 -16.68
N ILE A 178 -4.65 -6.48 -15.76
CA ILE A 178 -3.67 -7.20 -14.97
C ILE A 178 -3.83 -8.69 -15.25
N ASP A 179 -2.76 -9.34 -15.62
CA ASP A 179 -2.65 -10.78 -15.66
C ASP A 179 -1.65 -11.22 -14.59
N ASN A 180 -2.16 -11.97 -13.60
CA ASN A 180 -1.39 -12.51 -12.48
C ASN A 180 -0.44 -11.48 -11.85
N GLY A 181 -1.00 -10.46 -11.23
CA GLY A 181 -0.23 -9.37 -10.62
C GLY A 181 -0.89 -8.78 -9.40
N GLU A 182 -0.17 -7.87 -8.78
CA GLU A 182 -0.58 -7.11 -7.60
C GLU A 182 -0.19 -5.63 -7.79
N ILE A 183 -1.17 -4.73 -7.72
CA ILE A 183 -0.95 -3.29 -7.79
C ILE A 183 -1.19 -2.66 -6.42
N PHE A 184 -0.22 -1.87 -5.94
CA PHE A 184 -0.25 -1.19 -4.65
C PHE A 184 -0.62 0.28 -4.78
N ALA A 185 -0.03 0.97 -5.74
CA ALA A 185 -0.27 2.38 -5.98
C ALA A 185 0.00 2.76 -7.43
N PHE A 186 -0.54 3.89 -7.85
CA PHE A 186 -0.14 4.58 -9.06
C PHE A 186 -0.15 6.09 -8.84
N TRP A 187 0.62 6.81 -9.60
CA TRP A 187 0.63 8.28 -9.59
C TRP A 187 1.12 8.84 -10.92
N ILE A 188 0.81 10.09 -11.15
CA ILE A 188 1.29 10.86 -12.29
C ILE A 188 2.04 12.07 -11.73
N SER A 189 3.29 12.26 -12.15
CA SER A 189 4.16 13.32 -11.65
C SER A 189 5.01 13.91 -12.78
N PRO A 190 5.63 15.07 -12.56
CA PRO A 190 6.56 15.66 -13.51
C PRO A 190 7.82 14.81 -13.74
N SER A 191 8.23 14.03 -12.74
CA SER A 191 9.43 13.17 -12.77
C SER A 191 9.32 11.99 -11.79
#